data_f7bce4c1766b8258305a1385dd1418da
#
_entry.id   f7bce4c1766b8258305a1385dd1418da
#
_cell.length_a   1.000
_cell.length_b   1.000
_cell.length_c   1.000
_cell.angle_alpha   90.00
_cell.angle_beta   90.00
_cell.angle_gamma   90.00
#
_symmetry.space_group_name_H-M   'P 1'
#
loop_
_entity.id
_entity.type
_entity.pdbx_description
1 polymer ?
#
loop_
_entity_poly.entity_id
_entity_poly.type
_entity_poly.pdbx_seq_one_letter_code
_entity_poly.pdbx_strand_id
1 'polypeptide(L)'
;MAKAKFDRSKPHVNIGTIGHVDHGKTTLTAAITKVLADKGYAKFEAYSDIDKAPEERERGITINTAHVEYRTDKRHYAHVDCPGHADYVKNMITGAAQMDGAILVIAATDGPMAQTREHILLARQVGVPKMVVFMNKCDMVDDAELLDLVEMEIRELLTEYGYDGDNTPIIRGSALKALEGDPEWTAKIDELMDAVDTWIPTPERDNDKPFLMSIEDVFTITGRGTVVTGRVERGQLKLNDEVEIVGLKDTKKTVVTGIEMFRKQLDYAEAGDNAGVLLRGISREEVERGQVLAKPGSVHPHKKFKAQVYVLSKEEGGRHTPFFTNYRPQFYFRTTDVTGVITLPEGTEMVMPGDNVTMTVELIAPIAVENGTKFSIREGGRTVGAGSVTEIIE
;
A
#
# COMPACT_ATOMS: atom_id res chain seq x y z
N MET A 1 13.48 -20.18 -23.37
CA MET A 1 14.08 -20.63 -22.10
C MET A 1 12.96 -20.72 -21.06
N ALA A 2 12.93 -21.78 -20.24
CA ALA A 2 11.98 -21.91 -19.14
C ALA A 2 12.26 -20.79 -18.13
N LYS A 3 11.21 -20.12 -17.62
CA LYS A 3 11.36 -19.12 -16.57
C LYS A 3 11.84 -19.79 -15.28
N ALA A 4 12.64 -19.08 -14.49
CA ALA A 4 13.07 -19.56 -13.18
C ALA A 4 11.84 -19.74 -12.28
N LYS A 5 11.87 -20.75 -11.41
CA LYS A 5 10.85 -20.92 -10.35
C LYS A 5 11.16 -20.00 -9.18
N PHE A 6 10.10 -19.52 -8.52
CA PHE A 6 10.21 -18.75 -7.29
C PHE A 6 10.62 -19.67 -6.14
N ASP A 7 11.56 -19.22 -5.31
CA ASP A 7 12.03 -19.93 -4.12
C ASP A 7 11.26 -19.49 -2.87
N ARG A 8 10.55 -20.42 -2.23
CA ARG A 8 9.76 -20.22 -1.01
C ARG A 8 10.49 -20.63 0.28
N SER A 9 11.80 -20.78 0.24
CA SER A 9 12.59 -21.24 1.41
C SER A 9 12.61 -20.24 2.57
N LYS A 10 12.29 -18.96 2.31
CA LYS A 10 12.24 -17.88 3.28
C LYS A 10 10.83 -17.30 3.40
N PRO A 11 10.42 -16.82 4.61
CA PRO A 11 9.18 -16.09 4.76
C PRO A 11 9.11 -14.88 3.83
N HIS A 12 7.98 -14.69 3.17
CA HIS A 12 7.73 -13.55 2.28
C HIS A 12 7.04 -12.42 3.05
N VAL A 13 7.59 -11.20 2.96
CA VAL A 13 7.08 -9.99 3.61
C VAL A 13 6.98 -8.86 2.60
N ASN A 14 5.85 -8.19 2.58
CA ASN A 14 5.64 -6.99 1.78
C ASN A 14 6.01 -5.76 2.63
N ILE A 15 7.01 -5.02 2.20
CA ILE A 15 7.47 -3.78 2.80
C ILE A 15 7.29 -2.64 1.81
N GLY A 16 7.25 -1.40 2.25
CA GLY A 16 7.26 -0.28 1.31
C GLY A 16 7.72 1.02 1.93
N THR A 17 8.11 1.95 1.08
CA THR A 17 8.51 3.30 1.45
C THR A 17 7.32 4.25 1.37
N ILE A 18 7.08 4.99 2.45
CA ILE A 18 6.08 6.07 2.57
C ILE A 18 6.74 7.34 3.10
N GLY A 19 6.11 8.49 2.92
CA GLY A 19 6.61 9.78 3.41
C GLY A 19 6.42 10.89 2.38
N HIS A 20 6.82 12.10 2.75
CA HIS A 20 6.63 13.31 1.95
C HIS A 20 7.38 13.24 0.61
N VAL A 21 6.93 14.04 -0.39
CA VAL A 21 7.67 14.26 -1.63
C VAL A 21 9.06 14.81 -1.32
N ASP A 22 10.07 14.47 -2.13
CA ASP A 22 11.47 14.92 -2.01
C ASP A 22 12.22 14.48 -0.73
N HIS A 23 11.61 13.67 0.14
CA HIS A 23 12.30 13.08 1.30
C HIS A 23 13.24 11.91 0.93
N GLY A 24 13.25 11.47 -0.34
CA GLY A 24 14.22 10.50 -0.88
C GLY A 24 13.78 9.03 -0.80
N LYS A 25 12.48 8.73 -0.88
CA LYS A 25 11.94 7.36 -0.85
C LYS A 25 12.53 6.48 -1.95
N THR A 26 12.42 6.92 -3.20
CA THR A 26 12.93 6.18 -4.37
C THR A 26 14.47 6.07 -4.35
N THR A 27 15.16 7.10 -3.86
CA THR A 27 16.62 7.06 -3.66
C THR A 27 16.99 6.00 -2.61
N LEU A 28 16.21 5.92 -1.51
CA LEU A 28 16.42 4.89 -0.49
C LEU A 28 16.15 3.48 -1.05
N THR A 29 15.08 3.30 -1.82
CA THR A 29 14.77 2.04 -2.49
C THR A 29 15.92 1.60 -3.41
N ALA A 30 16.47 2.52 -4.20
CA ALA A 30 17.65 2.25 -5.03
C ALA A 30 18.89 1.89 -4.20
N ALA A 31 19.14 2.61 -3.09
CA ALA A 31 20.25 2.35 -2.18
C ALA A 31 20.14 0.96 -1.52
N ILE A 32 18.95 0.56 -1.07
CA ILE A 32 18.70 -0.78 -0.52
C ILE A 32 19.02 -1.85 -1.56
N THR A 33 18.51 -1.72 -2.78
CA THR A 33 18.78 -2.72 -3.84
C THR A 33 20.25 -2.80 -4.18
N LYS A 34 20.97 -1.67 -4.17
CA LYS A 34 22.43 -1.64 -4.43
C LYS A 34 23.21 -2.36 -3.35
N VAL A 35 23.01 -1.97 -2.09
CA VAL A 35 23.75 -2.56 -0.94
C VAL A 35 23.48 -4.06 -0.85
N LEU A 36 22.25 -4.50 -1.07
CA LEU A 36 21.89 -5.91 -1.08
C LEU A 36 22.38 -6.66 -2.33
N ALA A 37 22.49 -5.99 -3.48
CA ALA A 37 23.07 -6.57 -4.69
C ALA A 37 24.56 -6.87 -4.51
N ASP A 38 25.30 -6.01 -3.84
CA ASP A 38 26.73 -6.21 -3.52
C ASP A 38 26.95 -7.46 -2.63
N LYS A 39 25.92 -7.88 -1.89
CA LYS A 39 25.87 -9.11 -1.09
C LYS A 39 25.29 -10.33 -1.83
N GLY A 40 24.83 -10.17 -3.07
CA GLY A 40 24.15 -11.21 -3.83
C GLY A 40 22.70 -11.49 -3.41
N TYR A 41 22.05 -10.53 -2.73
CA TYR A 41 20.70 -10.64 -2.17
C TYR A 41 19.63 -9.89 -2.97
N ALA A 42 20.04 -9.11 -3.95
CA ALA A 42 19.15 -8.36 -4.83
C ALA A 42 19.74 -8.26 -6.24
N LYS A 43 18.91 -7.81 -7.19
CA LYS A 43 19.36 -7.17 -8.41
C LYS A 43 19.31 -5.68 -8.18
N PHE A 44 20.40 -4.97 -8.50
CA PHE A 44 20.40 -3.52 -8.42
C PHE A 44 19.37 -2.92 -9.38
N GLU A 45 18.48 -2.08 -8.85
CA GLU A 45 17.52 -1.28 -9.62
C GLU A 45 17.89 0.20 -9.42
N ALA A 46 18.34 0.86 -10.48
CA ALA A 46 18.67 2.28 -10.44
C ALA A 46 17.41 3.13 -10.27
N TYR A 47 17.56 4.37 -9.81
CA TYR A 47 16.45 5.32 -9.69
C TYR A 47 15.58 5.37 -10.96
N SER A 48 16.21 5.46 -12.13
CA SER A 48 15.52 5.49 -13.43
C SER A 48 14.85 4.17 -13.82
N ASP A 49 15.19 3.07 -13.15
CA ASP A 49 14.56 1.76 -13.37
C ASP A 49 13.36 1.55 -12.43
N ILE A 50 13.29 2.31 -11.34
CA ILE A 50 12.17 2.35 -10.39
C ILE A 50 11.11 3.31 -10.97
N ASP A 51 11.44 4.58 -11.19
CA ASP A 51 10.58 5.59 -11.83
C ASP A 51 10.71 5.49 -13.36
N LYS A 52 9.85 4.68 -13.97
CA LYS A 52 9.94 4.29 -15.39
C LYS A 52 9.16 5.20 -16.34
N ALA A 53 8.06 5.80 -15.86
CA ALA A 53 7.20 6.60 -16.68
C ALA A 53 7.93 7.89 -17.16
N PRO A 54 7.75 8.31 -18.42
CA PRO A 54 8.35 9.55 -18.92
C PRO A 54 8.01 10.77 -18.03
N GLU A 55 6.78 10.86 -17.55
CA GLU A 55 6.30 11.93 -16.66
C GLU A 55 6.97 11.91 -15.29
N GLU A 56 7.28 10.72 -14.74
CA GLU A 56 8.02 10.56 -13.48
C GLU A 56 9.43 11.11 -13.61
N ARG A 57 10.10 10.78 -14.72
CA ARG A 57 11.46 11.24 -15.01
C ARG A 57 11.53 12.73 -15.28
N GLU A 58 10.56 13.29 -16.00
CA GLU A 58 10.50 14.71 -16.33
C GLU A 58 10.23 15.57 -15.08
N ARG A 59 9.36 15.11 -14.20
CA ARG A 59 8.98 15.81 -12.95
C ARG A 59 9.90 15.50 -11.77
N GLY A 60 10.68 14.42 -11.82
CA GLY A 60 11.50 13.94 -10.70
C GLY A 60 10.69 13.46 -9.52
N ILE A 61 9.44 13.02 -9.74
CA ILE A 61 8.53 12.53 -8.68
C ILE A 61 7.95 11.17 -9.05
N THR A 62 7.74 10.30 -8.07
CA THR A 62 7.05 9.03 -8.26
C THR A 62 5.54 9.27 -8.38
N ILE A 63 4.94 8.76 -9.43
CA ILE A 63 3.49 8.83 -9.73
C ILE A 63 2.82 7.50 -9.44
N ASN A 64 3.38 6.42 -9.95
CA ASN A 64 2.86 5.07 -9.79
C ASN A 64 3.67 4.30 -8.75
N THR A 65 3.05 3.32 -8.12
CA THR A 65 3.77 2.39 -7.25
C THR A 65 4.74 1.55 -8.09
N ALA A 66 5.97 1.43 -7.62
CA ALA A 66 6.96 0.53 -8.21
C ALA A 66 7.24 -0.63 -7.26
N HIS A 67 7.46 -1.83 -7.83
CA HIS A 67 7.75 -3.02 -7.06
C HIS A 67 9.16 -3.50 -7.36
N VAL A 68 9.98 -3.66 -6.32
CA VAL A 68 11.30 -4.26 -6.39
C VAL A 68 11.39 -5.47 -5.47
N GLU A 69 12.30 -6.38 -5.80
CA GLU A 69 12.49 -7.64 -5.07
C GLU A 69 13.89 -7.67 -4.47
N TYR A 70 14.00 -8.06 -3.20
CA TYR A 70 15.27 -8.35 -2.55
C TYR A 70 15.07 -9.33 -1.38
N ARG A 71 16.17 -9.78 -0.80
CA ARG A 71 16.17 -10.67 0.36
C ARG A 71 17.23 -10.26 1.37
N THR A 72 17.06 -10.77 2.58
CA THR A 72 18.09 -10.85 3.61
C THR A 72 18.40 -12.31 3.89
N ASP A 73 19.24 -12.59 4.87
CA ASP A 73 19.44 -13.96 5.35
C ASP A 73 18.18 -14.57 5.95
N LYS A 74 17.28 -13.73 6.48
CA LYS A 74 16.09 -14.15 7.22
C LYS A 74 14.83 -14.19 6.36
N ARG A 75 14.67 -13.27 5.39
CA ARG A 75 13.39 -13.03 4.70
C ARG A 75 13.57 -12.70 3.23
N HIS A 76 12.50 -12.94 2.48
CA HIS A 76 12.30 -12.46 1.11
C HIS A 76 11.35 -11.27 1.15
N TYR A 77 11.68 -10.18 0.47
CA TYR A 77 10.90 -8.95 0.46
C TYR A 77 10.39 -8.60 -0.94
N ALA A 78 9.10 -8.27 -1.02
CA ALA A 78 8.55 -7.42 -2.06
C ALA A 78 8.49 -6.01 -1.51
N HIS A 79 9.15 -5.06 -2.17
CA HIS A 79 9.18 -3.66 -1.75
C HIS A 79 8.36 -2.81 -2.69
N VAL A 80 7.43 -2.06 -2.14
CA VAL A 80 6.55 -1.13 -2.86
C VAL A 80 7.05 0.29 -2.64
N ASP A 81 7.57 0.93 -3.66
CA ASP A 81 7.90 2.35 -3.61
C ASP A 81 6.65 3.19 -3.90
N CYS A 82 6.21 3.99 -2.92
CA CYS A 82 4.99 4.76 -2.99
C CYS A 82 5.23 6.23 -3.38
N PRO A 83 4.30 6.83 -4.16
CA PRO A 83 4.37 8.26 -4.43
C PRO A 83 4.24 9.08 -3.14
N GLY A 84 4.91 10.24 -3.10
CA GLY A 84 4.89 11.15 -1.96
C GLY A 84 4.00 12.38 -2.16
N HIS A 85 3.61 12.68 -3.41
CA HIS A 85 2.86 13.88 -3.74
C HIS A 85 1.36 13.72 -3.48
N ALA A 86 0.71 14.77 -2.98
CA ALA A 86 -0.72 14.77 -2.61
C ALA A 86 -1.66 14.37 -3.76
N ASP A 87 -1.33 14.70 -5.02
CA ASP A 87 -2.15 14.35 -6.17
C ASP A 87 -2.22 12.85 -6.44
N TYR A 88 -1.25 12.07 -5.93
CA TYR A 88 -1.13 10.63 -6.17
C TYR A 88 -1.45 9.77 -4.94
N VAL A 89 -2.12 10.34 -3.95
CA VAL A 89 -2.51 9.64 -2.71
C VAL A 89 -3.30 8.35 -2.99
N LYS A 90 -4.10 8.30 -4.05
CA LYS A 90 -4.79 7.06 -4.48
C LYS A 90 -3.80 5.92 -4.72
N ASN A 91 -2.69 6.18 -5.40
CA ASN A 91 -1.66 5.18 -5.66
C ASN A 91 -0.89 4.84 -4.37
N MET A 92 -0.67 5.83 -3.49
CA MET A 92 -0.10 5.61 -2.16
C MET A 92 -0.98 4.68 -1.31
N ILE A 93 -2.29 4.91 -1.24
CA ILE A 93 -3.24 4.06 -0.50
C ILE A 93 -3.21 2.63 -1.05
N THR A 94 -3.22 2.48 -2.39
CA THR A 94 -3.14 1.17 -3.03
C THR A 94 -1.85 0.44 -2.68
N GLY A 95 -0.71 1.14 -2.70
CA GLY A 95 0.58 0.57 -2.29
C GLY A 95 0.61 0.20 -0.82
N ALA A 96 0.16 1.10 0.06
CA ALA A 96 0.14 0.87 1.50
C ALA A 96 -0.76 -0.31 1.90
N ALA A 97 -1.88 -0.52 1.21
CA ALA A 97 -2.77 -1.65 1.46
C ALA A 97 -2.11 -3.03 1.19
N GLN A 98 -1.00 -3.04 0.46
CA GLN A 98 -0.23 -4.26 0.17
C GLN A 98 0.84 -4.56 1.22
N MET A 99 1.17 -3.62 2.11
CA MET A 99 2.30 -3.71 3.03
C MET A 99 1.97 -4.52 4.28
N ASP A 100 2.92 -5.36 4.69
CA ASP A 100 2.96 -6.01 6.01
C ASP A 100 3.73 -5.16 7.04
N GLY A 101 4.48 -4.19 6.56
CA GLY A 101 5.20 -3.17 7.32
C GLY A 101 5.64 -2.03 6.42
N ALA A 102 5.99 -0.88 6.97
CA ALA A 102 6.43 0.28 6.21
C ALA A 102 7.79 0.80 6.66
N ILE A 103 8.50 1.45 5.74
CA ILE A 103 9.65 2.31 6.03
C ILE A 103 9.18 3.75 5.83
N LEU A 104 9.07 4.49 6.90
CA LEU A 104 8.74 5.91 6.88
C LEU A 104 10.01 6.71 6.63
N VAL A 105 10.05 7.45 5.51
CA VAL A 105 11.21 8.25 5.12
C VAL A 105 10.96 9.72 5.41
N ILE A 106 11.80 10.30 6.25
CA ILE A 106 11.72 11.71 6.66
C ILE A 106 13.08 12.36 6.45
N ALA A 107 13.15 13.46 5.72
CA ALA A 107 14.38 14.22 5.58
C ALA A 107 14.70 14.96 6.89
N ALA A 108 15.91 14.80 7.42
CA ALA A 108 16.36 15.46 8.63
C ALA A 108 16.38 17.00 8.50
N THR A 109 16.55 17.50 7.26
CA THR A 109 16.52 18.93 6.93
C THR A 109 15.15 19.58 7.10
N ASP A 110 14.07 18.80 6.94
CA ASP A 110 12.70 19.31 6.84
C ASP A 110 11.81 18.88 8.01
N GLY A 111 12.15 17.73 8.63
CA GLY A 111 11.30 17.10 9.64
C GLY A 111 9.98 16.53 9.06
N PRO A 112 9.02 16.17 9.91
CA PRO A 112 7.70 15.71 9.48
C PRO A 112 6.90 16.80 8.77
N MET A 113 6.44 16.52 7.55
CA MET A 113 5.67 17.44 6.70
C MET A 113 4.20 16.98 6.58
N ALA A 114 3.38 17.76 5.88
CA ALA A 114 1.94 17.49 5.76
C ALA A 114 1.63 16.09 5.20
N GLN A 115 2.30 15.66 4.10
CA GLN A 115 2.09 14.32 3.56
C GLN A 115 2.68 13.22 4.45
N THR A 116 3.68 13.51 5.29
CA THR A 116 4.17 12.55 6.30
C THR A 116 3.03 12.17 7.24
N ARG A 117 2.32 13.14 7.79
CA ARG A 117 1.16 12.95 8.68
C ARG A 117 0.05 12.16 7.96
N GLU A 118 -0.31 12.57 6.75
CA GLU A 118 -1.32 11.87 5.95
C GLU A 118 -0.93 10.43 5.65
N HIS A 119 0.32 10.16 5.32
CA HIS A 119 0.81 8.80 5.01
C HIS A 119 0.81 7.89 6.24
N ILE A 120 1.18 8.39 7.42
CA ILE A 120 1.10 7.63 8.67
C ILE A 120 -0.35 7.27 8.98
N LEU A 121 -1.27 8.25 8.88
CA LEU A 121 -2.70 8.06 9.09
C LEU A 121 -3.25 6.98 8.13
N LEU A 122 -2.98 7.12 6.83
CA LEU A 122 -3.48 6.19 5.82
C LEU A 122 -2.89 4.79 5.99
N ALA A 123 -1.60 4.67 6.31
CA ALA A 123 -0.97 3.39 6.62
C ALA A 123 -1.66 2.71 7.82
N ARG A 124 -1.99 3.48 8.85
CA ARG A 124 -2.75 2.96 10.00
C ARG A 124 -4.14 2.46 9.61
N GLN A 125 -4.84 3.21 8.76
CA GLN A 125 -6.20 2.88 8.31
C GLN A 125 -6.23 1.61 7.45
N VAL A 126 -5.29 1.44 6.53
CA VAL A 126 -5.22 0.23 5.70
C VAL A 126 -4.68 -0.98 6.48
N GLY A 127 -4.20 -0.78 7.71
CA GLY A 127 -3.83 -1.85 8.62
C GLY A 127 -2.36 -2.22 8.62
N VAL A 128 -1.45 -1.33 8.20
CA VAL A 128 0.00 -1.53 8.38
C VAL A 128 0.31 -1.60 9.89
N PRO A 129 0.78 -2.75 10.40
CA PRO A 129 0.85 -2.96 11.86
C PRO A 129 2.01 -2.24 12.52
N LYS A 130 3.15 -2.15 11.84
CA LYS A 130 4.39 -1.52 12.33
C LYS A 130 5.15 -0.85 11.21
N MET A 131 5.97 0.12 11.57
CA MET A 131 6.91 0.76 10.66
C MET A 131 8.28 0.95 11.29
N VAL A 132 9.29 1.11 10.44
CA VAL A 132 10.64 1.54 10.80
C VAL A 132 10.84 2.92 10.19
N VAL A 133 11.57 3.80 10.83
CA VAL A 133 11.84 5.14 10.30
C VAL A 133 13.25 5.21 9.76
N PHE A 134 13.41 5.77 8.57
CA PHE A 134 14.68 6.18 8.02
C PHE A 134 14.73 7.71 7.96
N MET A 135 15.49 8.30 8.89
CA MET A 135 15.75 9.73 8.89
C MET A 135 16.86 10.03 7.90
N ASN A 136 16.45 10.47 6.71
CA ASN A 136 17.30 10.65 5.53
C ASN A 136 17.96 12.02 5.49
N LYS A 137 18.98 12.20 4.64
CA LYS A 137 19.73 13.44 4.43
C LYS A 137 20.49 13.93 5.69
N CYS A 138 20.85 13.02 6.59
CA CYS A 138 21.62 13.39 7.79
C CYS A 138 23.02 13.92 7.46
N ASP A 139 23.55 13.58 6.27
CA ASP A 139 24.80 14.16 5.74
C ASP A 139 24.74 15.68 5.49
N MET A 140 23.54 16.26 5.45
CA MET A 140 23.31 17.70 5.24
C MET A 140 23.08 18.48 6.55
N VAL A 141 23.11 17.80 7.71
CA VAL A 141 22.85 18.40 9.02
C VAL A 141 24.04 18.15 9.93
N ASP A 142 24.79 19.20 10.21
CA ASP A 142 25.99 19.14 11.08
C ASP A 142 25.65 19.25 12.58
N ASP A 143 24.42 19.68 12.91
CA ASP A 143 23.98 19.90 14.27
C ASP A 143 23.27 18.64 14.83
N ALA A 144 23.95 18.00 15.79
CA ALA A 144 23.41 16.81 16.45
C ALA A 144 22.14 17.08 17.27
N GLU A 145 22.03 18.29 17.88
CA GLU A 145 20.82 18.66 18.65
C GLU A 145 19.61 18.81 17.74
N LEU A 146 19.79 19.28 16.51
CA LEU A 146 18.71 19.35 15.52
C LEU A 146 18.24 17.95 15.11
N LEU A 147 19.16 17.00 14.92
CA LEU A 147 18.81 15.61 14.64
C LEU A 147 18.02 14.98 15.79
N ASP A 148 18.38 15.27 17.04
CA ASP A 148 17.66 14.79 18.22
C ASP A 148 16.25 15.38 18.30
N LEU A 149 16.10 16.67 18.00
CA LEU A 149 14.77 17.34 17.95
C LEU A 149 13.87 16.73 16.87
N VAL A 150 14.38 16.50 15.67
CA VAL A 150 13.61 15.86 14.58
C VAL A 150 13.20 14.44 14.97
N GLU A 151 14.10 13.67 15.59
CA GLU A 151 13.78 12.33 16.08
C GLU A 151 12.67 12.36 17.13
N MET A 152 12.71 13.30 18.07
CA MET A 152 11.68 13.47 19.09
C MET A 152 10.33 13.80 18.46
N GLU A 153 10.28 14.72 17.50
CA GLU A 153 9.04 15.07 16.78
C GLU A 153 8.46 13.85 16.02
N ILE A 154 9.31 13.02 15.41
CA ILE A 154 8.90 11.80 14.74
C ILE A 154 8.25 10.83 15.73
N ARG A 155 8.85 10.62 16.92
CA ARG A 155 8.33 9.73 17.96
C ARG A 155 6.98 10.20 18.49
N GLU A 156 6.83 11.49 18.75
CA GLU A 156 5.56 12.09 19.16
C GLU A 156 4.49 11.89 18.10
N LEU A 157 4.82 12.13 16.84
CA LEU A 157 3.91 11.95 15.71
C LEU A 157 3.45 10.49 15.55
N LEU A 158 4.36 9.53 15.66
CA LEU A 158 4.01 8.10 15.59
C LEU A 158 3.05 7.72 16.73
N THR A 159 3.29 8.22 17.94
CA THR A 159 2.45 7.98 19.11
C THR A 159 1.06 8.58 18.93
N GLU A 160 0.96 9.79 18.39
CA GLU A 160 -0.30 10.47 18.05
C GLU A 160 -1.19 9.61 17.14
N TYR A 161 -0.60 8.95 16.14
CA TYR A 161 -1.32 8.07 15.21
C TYR A 161 -1.43 6.61 15.66
N GLY A 162 -1.09 6.32 16.93
CA GLY A 162 -1.30 5.01 17.55
C GLY A 162 -0.27 3.95 17.20
N TYR A 163 0.93 4.36 16.77
CA TYR A 163 2.11 3.49 16.69
C TYR A 163 2.94 3.57 17.97
N ASP A 164 3.83 2.62 18.19
CA ASP A 164 4.76 2.62 19.31
C ASP A 164 5.94 3.58 19.02
N GLY A 165 5.73 4.88 19.25
CA GLY A 165 6.73 5.91 18.95
C GLY A 165 8.01 5.76 19.78
N ASP A 166 7.90 5.31 21.03
CA ASP A 166 9.04 5.18 21.95
C ASP A 166 10.02 4.09 21.51
N ASN A 167 9.51 2.94 21.04
CA ASN A 167 10.31 1.77 20.69
C ASN A 167 10.54 1.62 19.18
N THR A 168 9.87 2.39 18.33
CA THR A 168 10.05 2.32 16.88
C THR A 168 11.51 2.62 16.52
N PRO A 169 12.19 1.72 15.78
CA PRO A 169 13.54 1.98 15.30
C PRO A 169 13.59 3.19 14.37
N ILE A 170 14.51 4.12 14.65
CA ILE A 170 14.80 5.27 13.80
C ILE A 170 16.28 5.22 13.42
N ILE A 171 16.54 5.04 12.13
CA ILE A 171 17.88 4.96 11.56
C ILE A 171 18.22 6.32 10.93
N ARG A 172 19.28 6.95 11.41
CA ARG A 172 19.84 8.19 10.85
C ARG A 172 20.76 7.83 9.70
N GLY A 173 20.46 8.31 8.49
CA GLY A 173 21.22 7.91 7.31
C GLY A 173 21.19 8.93 6.18
N SER A 174 21.91 8.59 5.10
CA SER A 174 21.88 9.28 3.83
C SER A 174 21.76 8.26 2.71
N ALA A 175 20.58 8.19 2.09
CA ALA A 175 20.32 7.26 1.01
C ALA A 175 21.20 7.57 -0.22
N LEU A 176 21.43 8.86 -0.51
CA LEU A 176 22.27 9.28 -1.63
C LEU A 176 23.73 8.86 -1.43
N LYS A 177 24.29 9.12 -0.26
CA LYS A 177 25.68 8.73 0.06
C LYS A 177 25.86 7.21 0.08
N ALA A 178 24.89 6.48 0.60
CA ALA A 178 24.89 5.02 0.54
C ALA A 178 24.84 4.52 -0.91
N LEU A 179 24.02 5.14 -1.77
CA LEU A 179 23.94 4.83 -3.20
C LEU A 179 25.26 5.15 -3.93
N GLU A 180 25.98 6.18 -3.51
CA GLU A 180 27.33 6.53 -4.01
C GLU A 180 28.41 5.55 -3.53
N GLY A 181 28.11 4.71 -2.55
CA GLY A 181 29.02 3.67 -2.03
C GLY A 181 29.87 4.12 -0.84
N ASP A 182 29.50 5.21 -0.15
CA ASP A 182 30.15 5.62 1.06
C ASP A 182 29.98 4.56 2.17
N PRO A 183 31.08 4.03 2.77
CA PRO A 183 31.00 2.92 3.70
C PRO A 183 30.22 3.24 5.00
N GLU A 184 30.29 4.46 5.51
CA GLU A 184 29.55 4.88 6.70
C GLU A 184 28.04 4.82 6.46
N TRP A 185 27.60 5.39 5.36
CA TRP A 185 26.18 5.46 5.02
C TRP A 185 25.64 4.14 4.47
N THR A 186 26.47 3.32 3.84
CA THR A 186 26.16 1.94 3.45
C THR A 186 25.85 1.08 4.68
N ALA A 187 26.62 1.23 5.77
CA ALA A 187 26.36 0.53 7.03
C ALA A 187 25.01 0.92 7.64
N LYS A 188 24.50 2.14 7.40
CA LYS A 188 23.16 2.56 7.83
C LYS A 188 22.04 1.88 7.07
N ILE A 189 22.25 1.51 5.82
CA ILE A 189 21.29 0.67 5.07
C ILE A 189 21.24 -0.75 5.66
N ASP A 190 22.38 -1.31 6.06
CA ASP A 190 22.41 -2.60 6.75
C ASP A 190 21.67 -2.54 8.10
N GLU A 191 21.90 -1.48 8.88
CA GLU A 191 21.19 -1.23 10.14
C GLU A 191 19.67 -1.11 9.92
N LEU A 192 19.24 -0.43 8.84
CA LEU A 192 17.84 -0.35 8.46
C LEU A 192 17.26 -1.74 8.16
N MET A 193 17.97 -2.56 7.39
CA MET A 193 17.48 -3.89 7.03
C MET A 193 17.42 -4.83 8.24
N ASP A 194 18.37 -4.73 9.16
CA ASP A 194 18.33 -5.46 10.43
C ASP A 194 17.13 -5.03 11.29
N ALA A 195 16.83 -3.73 11.33
CA ALA A 195 15.66 -3.21 12.03
C ALA A 195 14.35 -3.71 11.38
N VAL A 196 14.27 -3.72 10.05
CA VAL A 196 13.11 -4.27 9.32
C VAL A 196 12.94 -5.76 9.60
N ASP A 197 14.02 -6.53 9.57
CA ASP A 197 14.00 -7.97 9.85
C ASP A 197 13.55 -8.33 11.28
N THR A 198 13.81 -7.46 12.23
CA THR A 198 13.56 -7.74 13.67
C THR A 198 12.30 -7.07 14.20
N TRP A 199 11.99 -5.85 13.76
CA TRP A 199 10.87 -5.06 14.26
C TRP A 199 9.55 -5.36 13.55
N ILE A 200 9.59 -5.53 12.21
CA ILE A 200 8.39 -5.86 11.44
C ILE A 200 8.05 -7.35 11.68
N PRO A 201 6.84 -7.66 12.17
CA PRO A 201 6.47 -9.06 12.42
C PRO A 201 6.39 -9.85 11.11
N THR A 202 6.68 -11.15 11.16
CA THR A 202 6.33 -12.04 10.08
C THR A 202 4.81 -12.16 10.05
N PRO A 203 4.14 -11.81 8.93
CA PRO A 203 2.70 -11.79 8.89
C PRO A 203 2.10 -13.19 8.94
N GLU A 204 0.99 -13.33 9.66
CA GLU A 204 0.14 -14.53 9.57
C GLU A 204 -0.62 -14.50 8.24
N ARG A 205 -0.73 -15.65 7.59
CA ARG A 205 -1.35 -15.78 6.26
C ARG A 205 -2.61 -16.62 6.32
N ASP A 206 -3.73 -16.04 5.92
CA ASP A 206 -5.05 -16.69 5.85
C ASP A 206 -5.17 -17.64 4.63
N ASN A 207 -4.31 -18.64 4.54
CA ASN A 207 -4.25 -19.54 3.38
C ASN A 207 -5.45 -20.51 3.29
N ASP A 208 -6.14 -20.77 4.39
CA ASP A 208 -7.30 -21.69 4.46
C ASP A 208 -8.62 -21.04 4.06
N LYS A 209 -8.67 -19.71 3.92
CA LYS A 209 -9.85 -18.98 3.47
C LYS A 209 -10.03 -19.07 1.95
N PRO A 210 -11.25 -18.84 1.43
CA PRO A 210 -11.46 -18.71 -0.01
C PRO A 210 -10.57 -17.66 -0.64
N PHE A 211 -9.95 -17.98 -1.80
CA PHE A 211 -9.04 -17.09 -2.51
C PHE A 211 -9.67 -15.73 -2.82
N LEU A 212 -8.89 -14.67 -2.56
CA LEU A 212 -9.23 -13.29 -2.90
C LEU A 212 -7.94 -12.51 -3.23
N MET A 213 -7.94 -11.81 -4.35
CA MET A 213 -6.87 -10.91 -4.78
C MET A 213 -7.47 -9.61 -5.32
N SER A 214 -7.04 -8.47 -4.79
CA SER A 214 -7.39 -7.15 -5.34
C SER A 214 -6.63 -6.89 -6.62
N ILE A 215 -7.33 -6.46 -7.69
CA ILE A 215 -6.71 -6.11 -8.97
C ILE A 215 -6.15 -4.69 -8.90
N GLU A 216 -4.84 -4.58 -9.07
CA GLU A 216 -4.08 -3.32 -9.03
C GLU A 216 -3.79 -2.78 -10.42
N ASP A 217 -3.36 -3.66 -11.34
CA ASP A 217 -3.08 -3.30 -12.72
C ASP A 217 -3.52 -4.40 -13.68
N VAL A 218 -3.75 -4.00 -14.93
CA VAL A 218 -4.22 -4.88 -16.02
C VAL A 218 -3.44 -4.57 -17.28
N PHE A 219 -2.81 -5.58 -17.84
CA PHE A 219 -2.09 -5.45 -19.10
C PHE A 219 -2.23 -6.69 -19.98
N THR A 220 -1.90 -6.53 -21.24
CA THR A 220 -1.96 -7.62 -22.22
C THR A 220 -0.55 -8.05 -22.60
N ILE A 221 -0.32 -9.36 -22.60
CA ILE A 221 0.90 -9.96 -23.15
C ILE A 221 0.56 -10.50 -24.54
N THR A 222 1.20 -9.96 -25.57
CA THR A 222 1.00 -10.39 -26.96
C THR A 222 1.18 -11.91 -27.08
N GLY A 223 0.16 -12.59 -27.63
CA GLY A 223 0.14 -14.04 -27.82
C GLY A 223 -0.13 -14.86 -26.56
N ARG A 224 -0.31 -14.24 -25.38
CA ARG A 224 -0.62 -14.96 -24.13
C ARG A 224 -1.97 -14.58 -23.52
N GLY A 225 -2.40 -13.33 -23.66
CA GLY A 225 -3.68 -12.84 -23.15
C GLY A 225 -3.57 -11.77 -22.09
N THR A 226 -4.64 -11.55 -21.33
CA THR A 226 -4.75 -10.53 -20.28
C THR A 226 -4.16 -11.03 -18.97
N VAL A 227 -3.32 -10.21 -18.36
CA VAL A 227 -2.72 -10.43 -17.05
C VAL A 227 -3.27 -9.38 -16.09
N VAL A 228 -3.71 -9.82 -14.94
CA VAL A 228 -4.05 -8.96 -13.80
C VAL A 228 -2.98 -9.11 -12.72
N THR A 229 -2.58 -8.02 -12.11
CA THR A 229 -1.65 -8.04 -10.98
C THR A 229 -2.30 -7.55 -9.71
N GLY A 230 -1.81 -8.02 -8.60
CA GLY A 230 -2.23 -7.57 -7.29
C GLY A 230 -1.68 -8.44 -6.17
N ARG A 231 -1.96 -8.04 -4.94
CA ARG A 231 -1.64 -8.82 -3.76
C ARG A 231 -2.77 -9.82 -3.49
N VAL A 232 -2.40 -11.07 -3.24
CA VAL A 232 -3.32 -12.07 -2.70
C VAL A 232 -3.63 -11.72 -1.24
N GLU A 233 -4.88 -11.39 -0.94
CA GLU A 233 -5.31 -11.01 0.41
C GLU A 233 -5.48 -12.23 1.31
N ARG A 234 -6.03 -13.31 0.76
CA ARG A 234 -6.30 -14.57 1.45
C ARG A 234 -6.42 -15.75 0.50
N GLY A 235 -6.30 -16.95 1.03
CA GLY A 235 -6.45 -18.19 0.30
C GLY A 235 -5.28 -18.54 -0.62
N GLN A 236 -5.50 -19.54 -1.43
CA GLN A 236 -4.54 -20.04 -2.42
C GLN A 236 -5.19 -20.11 -3.81
N LEU A 237 -4.36 -19.89 -4.84
CA LEU A 237 -4.72 -19.97 -6.25
C LEU A 237 -3.76 -20.91 -6.98
N LYS A 238 -4.29 -21.86 -7.74
CA LYS A 238 -3.50 -22.81 -8.53
C LYS A 238 -3.77 -22.63 -10.01
N LEU A 239 -2.85 -23.16 -10.82
CA LEU A 239 -3.08 -23.26 -12.25
C LEU A 239 -4.34 -24.08 -12.55
N ASN A 240 -5.12 -23.62 -13.53
CA ASN A 240 -6.40 -24.17 -13.97
C ASN A 240 -7.55 -24.00 -12.97
N ASP A 241 -7.37 -23.27 -11.86
CA ASP A 241 -8.49 -22.90 -11.02
C ASP A 241 -9.46 -21.98 -11.77
N GLU A 242 -10.77 -22.20 -11.55
CA GLU A 242 -11.81 -21.28 -11.95
C GLU A 242 -11.90 -20.14 -10.96
N VAL A 243 -12.00 -18.92 -11.46
CA VAL A 243 -12.10 -17.69 -10.67
C VAL A 243 -13.17 -16.76 -11.20
N GLU A 244 -13.67 -15.86 -10.38
CA GLU A 244 -14.58 -14.78 -10.76
C GLU A 244 -13.89 -13.42 -10.65
N ILE A 245 -14.17 -12.55 -11.63
CA ILE A 245 -13.85 -11.13 -11.60
C ILE A 245 -15.08 -10.41 -11.09
N VAL A 246 -14.98 -9.77 -9.92
CA VAL A 246 -16.11 -9.21 -9.17
C VAL A 246 -15.94 -7.72 -8.91
N GLY A 247 -17.03 -6.97 -9.04
CA GLY A 247 -17.12 -5.52 -8.76
C GLY A 247 -17.06 -4.66 -10.01
N LEU A 248 -17.55 -3.43 -9.91
CA LEU A 248 -17.61 -2.37 -10.94
C LEU A 248 -18.43 -2.75 -12.19
N LYS A 249 -18.24 -3.93 -12.71
CA LYS A 249 -18.93 -4.51 -13.89
C LYS A 249 -19.64 -5.82 -13.52
N ASP A 250 -20.34 -6.39 -14.48
CA ASP A 250 -20.95 -7.72 -14.34
C ASP A 250 -19.87 -8.77 -14.00
N THR A 251 -20.18 -9.62 -13.04
CA THR A 251 -19.29 -10.70 -12.62
C THR A 251 -19.03 -11.66 -13.78
N LYS A 252 -17.74 -11.94 -14.03
CA LYS A 252 -17.30 -12.86 -15.07
C LYS A 252 -16.50 -14.01 -14.51
N LYS A 253 -16.70 -15.20 -15.05
CA LYS A 253 -15.91 -16.40 -14.75
C LYS A 253 -14.81 -16.58 -15.77
N THR A 254 -13.66 -17.02 -15.30
CA THR A 254 -12.51 -17.36 -16.15
C THR A 254 -11.66 -18.43 -15.47
N VAL A 255 -10.62 -18.89 -16.19
CA VAL A 255 -9.70 -19.90 -15.70
C VAL A 255 -8.27 -19.33 -15.72
N VAL A 256 -7.53 -19.61 -14.66
CA VAL A 256 -6.14 -19.22 -14.50
C VAL A 256 -5.23 -20.08 -15.36
N THR A 257 -4.46 -19.48 -16.27
CA THR A 257 -3.55 -20.18 -17.17
C THR A 257 -2.08 -19.94 -16.90
N GLY A 258 -1.76 -19.03 -15.98
CA GLY A 258 -0.39 -18.76 -15.54
C GLY A 258 -0.37 -17.92 -14.28
N ILE A 259 0.62 -18.14 -13.44
CA ILE A 259 0.87 -17.37 -12.23
C ILE A 259 2.35 -17.03 -12.18
N GLU A 260 2.69 -15.77 -11.99
CA GLU A 260 4.06 -15.28 -11.91
C GLU A 260 4.22 -14.25 -10.78
N MET A 261 5.40 -14.19 -10.18
CA MET A 261 5.82 -13.15 -9.26
C MET A 261 7.26 -12.75 -9.55
N PHE A 262 7.55 -11.47 -9.75
CA PHE A 262 8.88 -10.95 -10.13
C PHE A 262 9.48 -11.68 -11.35
N ARG A 263 8.66 -11.91 -12.39
CA ARG A 263 9.03 -12.65 -13.62
C ARG A 263 9.43 -14.12 -13.40
N LYS A 264 9.25 -14.65 -12.19
CA LYS A 264 9.44 -16.06 -11.85
C LYS A 264 8.09 -16.78 -11.86
N GLN A 265 8.07 -18.02 -12.32
CA GLN A 265 6.87 -18.82 -12.39
C GLN A 265 6.51 -19.38 -11.01
N LEU A 266 5.23 -19.32 -10.67
CA LEU A 266 4.68 -19.92 -9.46
C LEU A 266 3.85 -21.15 -9.82
N ASP A 267 3.98 -22.22 -9.02
CA ASP A 267 3.09 -23.38 -9.10
C ASP A 267 1.71 -23.06 -8.49
N TYR A 268 1.69 -22.19 -7.49
CA TYR A 268 0.49 -21.62 -6.85
C TYR A 268 0.82 -20.25 -6.27
N ALA A 269 -0.19 -19.41 -6.11
CA ALA A 269 -0.10 -18.17 -5.30
C ALA A 269 -0.83 -18.36 -3.98
N GLU A 270 -0.35 -17.69 -2.93
CA GLU A 270 -0.94 -17.74 -1.59
C GLU A 270 -1.03 -16.36 -0.96
N ALA A 271 -1.75 -16.24 0.15
CA ALA A 271 -1.92 -14.98 0.87
C ALA A 271 -0.57 -14.29 1.10
N GLY A 272 -0.50 -13.02 0.72
CA GLY A 272 0.70 -12.18 0.78
C GLY A 272 1.51 -12.10 -0.52
N ASP A 273 1.32 -13.00 -1.49
CA ASP A 273 2.03 -12.93 -2.76
C ASP A 273 1.56 -11.76 -3.62
N ASN A 274 2.50 -11.05 -4.25
CA ASN A 274 2.21 -10.07 -5.31
C ASN A 274 2.23 -10.80 -6.65
N ALA A 275 1.09 -11.29 -7.07
CA ALA A 275 0.97 -12.18 -8.20
C ALA A 275 0.50 -11.47 -9.48
N GLY A 276 1.09 -11.87 -10.61
CA GLY A 276 0.54 -11.65 -11.94
C GLY A 276 -0.18 -12.90 -12.39
N VAL A 277 -1.48 -12.81 -12.65
CA VAL A 277 -2.35 -13.92 -12.99
C VAL A 277 -2.82 -13.78 -14.43
N LEU A 278 -2.52 -14.77 -15.25
CA LEU A 278 -2.93 -14.86 -16.66
C LEU A 278 -4.32 -15.50 -16.74
N LEU A 279 -5.26 -14.77 -17.36
CA LEU A 279 -6.67 -15.16 -17.47
C LEU A 279 -7.02 -15.63 -18.86
N ARG A 280 -7.80 -16.73 -18.98
CA ARG A 280 -8.25 -17.29 -20.24
C ARG A 280 -9.44 -16.53 -20.80
N GLY A 281 -9.35 -16.08 -22.06
CA GLY A 281 -10.49 -15.54 -22.81
C GLY A 281 -11.07 -14.23 -22.27
N ILE A 282 -10.30 -13.50 -21.48
CA ILE A 282 -10.65 -12.16 -20.97
C ILE A 282 -9.87 -11.11 -21.77
N SER A 283 -10.59 -10.16 -22.37
CA SER A 283 -9.98 -8.99 -22.98
C SER A 283 -9.63 -7.94 -21.93
N ARG A 284 -8.74 -7.00 -22.28
CA ARG A 284 -8.31 -5.95 -21.33
C ARG A 284 -9.48 -5.04 -20.90
N GLU A 285 -10.45 -4.82 -21.78
CA GLU A 285 -11.61 -3.95 -21.54
C GLU A 285 -12.65 -4.60 -20.60
N GLU A 286 -12.57 -5.91 -20.40
CA GLU A 286 -13.48 -6.67 -19.55
C GLU A 286 -13.09 -6.69 -18.09
N VAL A 287 -11.87 -6.30 -17.79
CA VAL A 287 -11.31 -6.23 -16.43
C VAL A 287 -10.63 -4.91 -16.18
N GLU A 288 -10.75 -4.39 -14.97
CA GLU A 288 -10.14 -3.11 -14.60
C GLU A 288 -9.65 -3.10 -13.14
N ARG A 289 -8.76 -2.17 -12.85
CA ARG A 289 -8.30 -1.88 -11.49
C ARG A 289 -9.51 -1.59 -10.59
N GLY A 290 -9.47 -2.15 -9.38
CA GLY A 290 -10.52 -1.98 -8.39
C GLY A 290 -11.51 -3.14 -8.30
N GLN A 291 -11.55 -4.00 -9.32
CA GLN A 291 -12.21 -5.30 -9.21
C GLN A 291 -11.36 -6.25 -8.38
N VAL A 292 -11.94 -7.36 -7.98
CA VAL A 292 -11.21 -8.45 -7.33
C VAL A 292 -11.29 -9.73 -8.15
N LEU A 293 -10.25 -10.55 -8.03
CA LEU A 293 -10.23 -11.93 -8.49
C LEU A 293 -10.51 -12.82 -7.29
N ALA A 294 -11.56 -13.63 -7.35
CA ALA A 294 -12.04 -14.40 -6.20
C ALA A 294 -12.37 -15.85 -6.57
N LYS A 295 -12.38 -16.72 -5.56
CA LYS A 295 -12.97 -18.05 -5.70
C LYS A 295 -14.44 -17.91 -6.07
N PRO A 296 -14.98 -18.69 -7.04
CA PRO A 296 -16.38 -18.58 -7.47
C PRO A 296 -17.36 -18.64 -6.32
N GLY A 297 -18.28 -17.65 -6.27
CA GLY A 297 -19.34 -17.56 -5.27
C GLY A 297 -18.89 -17.16 -3.86
N SER A 298 -17.62 -16.79 -3.66
CA SER A 298 -17.09 -16.43 -2.33
C SER A 298 -17.24 -14.94 -1.99
N VAL A 299 -17.37 -14.07 -2.98
CA VAL A 299 -17.53 -12.63 -2.83
C VAL A 299 -18.57 -12.13 -3.82
N HIS A 300 -19.37 -11.16 -3.40
CA HIS A 300 -20.41 -10.57 -4.23
C HIS A 300 -20.25 -9.05 -4.36
N PRO A 301 -20.69 -8.44 -5.47
CA PRO A 301 -20.69 -6.99 -5.62
C PRO A 301 -21.88 -6.39 -4.86
N HIS A 302 -21.65 -5.30 -4.15
CA HIS A 302 -22.66 -4.58 -3.36
C HIS A 302 -22.56 -3.09 -3.58
N LYS A 303 -23.69 -2.39 -3.46
CA LYS A 303 -23.78 -0.93 -3.55
C LYS A 303 -24.12 -0.27 -2.23
N LYS A 304 -24.86 -0.97 -1.35
CA LYS A 304 -25.43 -0.36 -0.16
C LYS A 304 -25.09 -1.12 1.10
N PHE A 305 -24.59 -0.42 2.08
CA PHE A 305 -24.15 -1.00 3.34
C PHE A 305 -24.23 0.02 4.50
N LYS A 306 -24.22 -0.48 5.73
CA LYS A 306 -23.95 0.31 6.92
C LYS A 306 -22.46 0.26 7.25
N ALA A 307 -21.98 1.34 7.81
CA ALA A 307 -20.58 1.45 8.22
C ALA A 307 -20.44 2.24 9.53
N GLN A 308 -19.48 1.82 10.34
CA GLN A 308 -18.98 2.62 11.44
C GLN A 308 -17.85 3.50 10.93
N VAL A 309 -17.97 4.82 11.11
CA VAL A 309 -17.06 5.81 10.55
C VAL A 309 -16.57 6.75 11.62
N TYR A 310 -15.26 6.98 11.65
CA TYR A 310 -14.64 8.08 12.35
C TYR A 310 -14.38 9.23 11.37
N VAL A 311 -14.88 10.41 11.70
CA VAL A 311 -14.68 11.63 10.91
C VAL A 311 -13.49 12.39 11.47
N LEU A 312 -12.45 12.56 10.66
CA LEU A 312 -11.21 13.22 11.09
C LEU A 312 -11.47 14.64 11.57
N SER A 313 -10.84 15.00 12.70
CA SER A 313 -10.87 16.37 13.23
C SER A 313 -10.09 17.33 12.32
N LYS A 314 -10.23 18.62 12.59
CA LYS A 314 -9.48 19.68 11.90
C LYS A 314 -7.97 19.53 12.11
N GLU A 315 -7.57 19.19 13.32
CA GLU A 315 -6.18 19.00 13.74
C GLU A 315 -5.53 17.82 13.02
N GLU A 316 -6.32 16.79 12.72
CA GLU A 316 -5.91 15.62 11.93
C GLU A 316 -5.92 15.87 10.40
N GLY A 317 -6.15 17.10 9.96
CA GLY A 317 -6.22 17.46 8.55
C GLY A 317 -7.58 17.19 7.88
N GLY A 318 -8.58 16.84 8.66
CA GLY A 318 -9.95 16.57 8.21
C GLY A 318 -10.75 17.82 7.83
N ARG A 319 -12.07 17.70 7.88
CA ARG A 319 -12.99 18.80 7.60
C ARG A 319 -12.97 19.85 8.71
N HIS A 320 -13.35 21.07 8.34
CA HIS A 320 -13.58 22.18 9.29
C HIS A 320 -15.07 22.42 9.59
N THR A 321 -15.95 21.80 8.80
CA THR A 321 -17.40 22.01 8.86
C THR A 321 -18.11 20.66 8.96
N PRO A 322 -19.29 20.61 9.60
CA PRO A 322 -20.11 19.41 9.62
C PRO A 322 -20.57 19.00 8.22
N PHE A 323 -21.03 17.77 8.09
CA PHE A 323 -21.76 17.33 6.91
C PHE A 323 -23.13 16.74 7.31
N PHE A 324 -24.01 16.64 6.34
CA PHE A 324 -25.41 16.28 6.50
C PHE A 324 -25.75 15.06 5.64
N THR A 325 -26.94 14.49 5.80
CA THR A 325 -27.48 13.51 4.87
C THR A 325 -27.41 14.01 3.42
N ASN A 326 -27.13 13.13 2.47
CA ASN A 326 -26.83 13.39 1.06
C ASN A 326 -25.41 13.94 0.77
N TYR A 327 -24.53 13.94 1.74
CA TYR A 327 -23.10 14.18 1.48
C TYR A 327 -22.53 13.13 0.52
N ARG A 328 -21.71 13.56 -0.45
CA ARG A 328 -21.25 12.72 -1.58
C ARG A 328 -19.73 12.73 -1.73
N PRO A 329 -18.96 12.14 -0.81
CA PRO A 329 -17.52 12.02 -0.93
C PRO A 329 -17.10 10.83 -1.79
N GLN A 330 -15.77 10.68 -1.96
CA GLN A 330 -15.14 9.50 -2.54
C GLN A 330 -14.84 8.47 -1.44
N PHE A 331 -15.21 7.23 -1.68
CA PHE A 331 -14.91 6.09 -0.81
C PHE A 331 -13.79 5.26 -1.44
N TYR A 332 -12.71 5.08 -0.72
CA TYR A 332 -11.54 4.34 -1.16
C TYR A 332 -11.55 2.95 -0.55
N PHE A 333 -11.76 1.94 -1.38
CA PHE A 333 -11.73 0.53 -1.01
C PHE A 333 -10.59 -0.16 -1.75
N ARG A 334 -9.70 -0.87 -1.05
CA ARG A 334 -8.60 -1.61 -1.69
C ARG A 334 -7.87 -0.76 -2.75
N THR A 335 -8.07 -1.09 -4.02
CA THR A 335 -7.41 -0.45 -5.18
C THR A 335 -8.31 0.50 -5.97
N THR A 336 -9.54 0.76 -5.50
CA THR A 336 -10.52 1.62 -6.19
C THR A 336 -11.06 2.74 -5.30
N ASP A 337 -11.60 3.75 -5.95
CA ASP A 337 -12.43 4.78 -5.34
C ASP A 337 -13.77 4.87 -6.07
N VAL A 338 -14.83 5.05 -5.29
CA VAL A 338 -16.20 5.16 -5.78
C VAL A 338 -16.91 6.27 -5.03
N THR A 339 -17.66 7.11 -5.74
CA THR A 339 -18.53 8.10 -5.10
C THR A 339 -19.67 7.38 -4.38
N GLY A 340 -19.95 7.78 -3.15
CA GLY A 340 -21.07 7.26 -2.38
C GLY A 340 -21.91 8.38 -1.79
N VAL A 341 -23.19 8.11 -1.57
CA VAL A 341 -24.12 9.00 -0.87
C VAL A 341 -24.29 8.51 0.55
N ILE A 342 -24.10 9.41 1.51
CA ILE A 342 -24.25 9.14 2.94
C ILE A 342 -25.67 9.47 3.37
N THR A 343 -26.29 8.54 4.10
CA THR A 343 -27.53 8.77 4.87
C THR A 343 -27.22 8.60 6.35
N LEU A 344 -27.47 9.65 7.12
CA LEU A 344 -27.28 9.62 8.57
C LEU A 344 -28.44 8.87 9.25
N PRO A 345 -28.20 8.27 10.44
CA PRO A 345 -29.25 7.60 11.19
C PRO A 345 -30.35 8.57 11.62
N GLU A 346 -31.55 8.02 11.84
CA GLU A 346 -32.69 8.79 12.27
C GLU A 346 -32.40 9.53 13.59
N GLY A 347 -32.75 10.82 13.63
CA GLY A 347 -32.46 11.70 14.77
C GLY A 347 -31.07 12.35 14.75
N THR A 348 -30.22 12.03 13.78
CA THR A 348 -28.92 12.70 13.60
C THR A 348 -29.02 13.70 12.44
N GLU A 349 -29.01 14.99 12.77
CA GLU A 349 -29.11 16.04 11.76
C GLU A 349 -27.78 16.28 11.03
N MET A 350 -26.66 16.22 11.75
CA MET A 350 -25.33 16.49 11.22
C MET A 350 -24.28 15.64 11.93
N VAL A 351 -23.11 15.54 11.32
CA VAL A 351 -21.89 14.90 11.87
C VAL A 351 -20.78 15.93 11.90
N MET A 352 -20.14 16.08 13.06
CA MET A 352 -19.04 17.01 13.28
C MET A 352 -17.69 16.33 13.02
N PRO A 353 -16.65 17.10 12.62
CA PRO A 353 -15.27 16.61 12.68
C PRO A 353 -14.92 16.10 14.10
N GLY A 354 -14.32 14.91 14.20
CA GLY A 354 -14.03 14.22 15.46
C GLY A 354 -15.09 13.21 15.90
N ASP A 355 -16.25 13.15 15.25
CA ASP A 355 -17.33 12.25 15.62
C ASP A 355 -17.09 10.82 15.13
N ASN A 356 -17.61 9.86 15.91
CA ASN A 356 -17.84 8.49 15.50
C ASN A 356 -19.34 8.28 15.20
N VAL A 357 -19.66 7.79 14.01
CA VAL A 357 -21.05 7.63 13.58
C VAL A 357 -21.25 6.34 12.80
N THR A 358 -22.39 5.69 13.02
CA THR A 358 -22.88 4.65 12.12
C THR A 358 -23.72 5.30 11.02
N MET A 359 -23.38 5.07 9.77
CA MET A 359 -24.10 5.64 8.64
C MET A 359 -24.41 4.60 7.58
N THR A 360 -25.42 4.88 6.76
CA THR A 360 -25.70 4.12 5.55
C THR A 360 -25.00 4.77 4.37
N VAL A 361 -24.32 3.99 3.57
CA VAL A 361 -23.64 4.42 2.35
C VAL A 361 -24.22 3.71 1.15
N GLU A 362 -24.52 4.48 0.10
CA GLU A 362 -24.97 3.94 -1.19
C GLU A 362 -24.00 4.41 -2.29
N LEU A 363 -23.26 3.47 -2.86
CA LEU A 363 -22.26 3.72 -3.89
C LEU A 363 -22.90 3.86 -5.27
N ILE A 364 -22.32 4.68 -6.14
CA ILE A 364 -22.77 4.83 -7.52
C ILE A 364 -22.51 3.59 -8.40
N ALA A 365 -21.53 2.76 -8.00
CA ALA A 365 -21.16 1.52 -8.68
C ALA A 365 -21.02 0.37 -7.68
N PRO A 366 -21.32 -0.88 -8.05
CA PRO A 366 -21.14 -2.02 -7.17
C PRO A 366 -19.65 -2.33 -7.02
N ILE A 367 -19.23 -2.68 -5.81
CA ILE A 367 -17.86 -3.12 -5.52
C ILE A 367 -17.87 -4.44 -4.76
N ALA A 368 -16.77 -5.19 -4.85
CA ALA A 368 -16.58 -6.38 -4.04
C ALA A 368 -16.31 -5.96 -2.59
N VAL A 369 -17.30 -6.04 -1.73
CA VAL A 369 -17.24 -5.62 -0.33
C VAL A 369 -17.88 -6.66 0.57
N GLU A 370 -17.32 -6.83 1.76
CA GLU A 370 -17.77 -7.77 2.80
C GLU A 370 -17.86 -7.04 4.15
N ASN A 371 -18.53 -7.63 5.11
CA ASN A 371 -18.52 -7.14 6.49
C ASN A 371 -17.07 -7.10 7.01
N GLY A 372 -16.70 -6.01 7.67
CA GLY A 372 -15.34 -5.76 8.15
C GLY A 372 -14.40 -5.12 7.12
N THR A 373 -14.83 -4.94 5.86
CA THR A 373 -14.02 -4.23 4.85
C THR A 373 -13.78 -2.79 5.29
N LYS A 374 -12.52 -2.40 5.38
CA LYS A 374 -12.10 -1.03 5.73
C LYS A 374 -12.10 -0.13 4.51
N PHE A 375 -12.32 1.17 4.74
CA PHE A 375 -12.26 2.19 3.71
C PHE A 375 -11.85 3.55 4.27
N SER A 376 -11.38 4.42 3.39
CA SER A 376 -11.15 5.84 3.66
C SER A 376 -12.17 6.68 2.90
N ILE A 377 -12.53 7.83 3.47
CA ILE A 377 -13.39 8.83 2.85
C ILE A 377 -12.55 10.05 2.49
N ARG A 378 -12.64 10.50 1.26
CA ARG A 378 -11.88 11.65 0.76
C ARG A 378 -12.78 12.69 0.08
N GLU A 379 -12.41 13.95 0.26
CA GLU A 379 -13.05 15.11 -0.38
C GLU A 379 -11.98 16.15 -0.72
N GLY A 380 -11.99 16.68 -1.94
CA GLY A 380 -11.10 17.77 -2.34
C GLY A 380 -9.62 17.50 -2.12
N GLY A 381 -9.16 16.25 -2.33
CA GLY A 381 -7.77 15.85 -2.15
C GLY A 381 -7.36 15.55 -0.70
N ARG A 382 -8.30 15.60 0.27
CA ARG A 382 -8.04 15.35 1.69
C ARG A 382 -8.76 14.10 2.17
N THR A 383 -8.14 13.35 3.08
CA THR A 383 -8.83 12.31 3.85
C THR A 383 -9.67 12.99 4.93
N VAL A 384 -10.98 12.72 4.92
CA VAL A 384 -11.93 13.33 5.86
C VAL A 384 -12.54 12.34 6.83
N GLY A 385 -12.31 11.05 6.62
CA GLY A 385 -12.79 10.01 7.52
C GLY A 385 -12.28 8.63 7.13
N ALA A 386 -12.51 7.71 8.03
CA ALA A 386 -12.22 6.29 7.83
C ALA A 386 -13.26 5.43 8.51
N GLY A 387 -13.52 4.26 7.97
CA GLY A 387 -14.52 3.37 8.52
C GLY A 387 -14.37 1.93 8.12
N SER A 388 -15.27 1.14 8.62
CA SER A 388 -15.43 -0.27 8.25
C SER A 388 -16.90 -0.61 8.02
N VAL A 389 -17.14 -1.48 7.05
CA VAL A 389 -18.46 -2.01 6.74
C VAL A 389 -18.94 -2.91 7.88
N THR A 390 -20.11 -2.64 8.41
CA THR A 390 -20.71 -3.40 9.52
C THR A 390 -21.81 -4.32 9.06
N GLU A 391 -22.57 -3.94 8.02
CA GLU A 391 -23.71 -4.70 7.50
C GLU A 391 -23.89 -4.41 6.01
N ILE A 392 -23.99 -5.44 5.19
CA ILE A 392 -24.36 -5.34 3.78
C ILE A 392 -25.89 -5.26 3.70
N ILE A 393 -26.42 -4.31 2.92
CA ILE A 393 -27.85 -4.11 2.71
C ILE A 393 -28.27 -4.60 1.31
N GLU A 394 -27.49 -4.23 0.26
CA GLU A 394 -27.78 -4.56 -1.14
C GLU A 394 -26.48 -4.64 -1.97
#